data_5ef718e33f5913157a0e5f33a285a7b3
#
_entry.id   5ef718e33f5913157a0e5f33a285a7b3
#
_cell.length_a   1.000
_cell.length_b   1.000
_cell.length_c   1.000
_cell.angle_alpha   90.00
_cell.angle_beta   90.00
_cell.angle_gamma   90.00
#
_symmetry.space_group_name_H-M   'P 1'
#
loop_
_entity.id
_entity.type
_entity.pdbx_description
1 polymer ?
#
loop_
_entity_poly.entity_id
_entity_poly.type
_entity_poly.pdbx_seq_one_letter_code
_entity_poly.pdbx_strand_id
1 'polypeptide(L)'
;KAEVFAEDKLFATLDTTVRKVVIENMPFLLTDTVGFIRKLPTQLIDSFKSTLTEITEADLLIHVIDISHPNYEDHIDSVNTILNEIGSGEKPTIMVFNKTDKYVNDKETITDVNDLDFEDKSLNTLKSSLFKKYNQKAYFISALSKKDVRELKTSLYKEVREIHITRFPYNAFLYPDII
;
A
#
# COMPACT_ATOMS: atom_id res chain seq x y z
N LYS A 1 19.69 -8.61 -31.32
CA LYS A 1 19.84 -7.62 -30.24
C LYS A 1 18.72 -6.60 -30.46
N ALA A 2 17.61 -6.75 -29.75
CA ALA A 2 16.57 -5.73 -29.70
C ALA A 2 16.95 -4.78 -28.56
N GLU A 3 17.29 -3.55 -28.90
CA GLU A 3 17.39 -2.45 -27.94
C GLU A 3 15.97 -2.15 -27.48
N VAL A 4 15.67 -2.50 -26.24
CA VAL A 4 14.47 -2.05 -25.57
C VAL A 4 14.73 -0.60 -25.19
N PHE A 5 14.22 0.33 -26.00
CA PHE A 5 14.09 1.72 -25.61
C PHE A 5 13.08 1.77 -24.46
N ALA A 6 13.57 1.93 -23.24
CA ALA A 6 12.76 2.37 -22.12
C ALA A 6 12.45 3.87 -22.36
N GLU A 7 11.41 4.15 -23.11
CA GLU A 7 10.82 5.49 -23.11
C GLU A 7 10.21 5.70 -21.73
N ASP A 8 10.64 6.73 -21.02
CA ASP A 8 9.99 7.29 -19.83
C ASP A 8 8.61 7.86 -20.25
N LYS A 9 7.70 6.98 -20.62
CA LYS A 9 6.29 7.34 -20.81
C LYS A 9 5.66 7.33 -19.42
N LEU A 10 5.46 8.53 -18.87
CA LEU A 10 4.45 8.74 -17.84
C LEU A 10 3.17 8.04 -18.34
N PHE A 11 2.68 7.01 -17.60
CA PHE A 11 1.52 6.18 -17.97
C PHE A 11 1.76 5.08 -19.04
N ALA A 12 2.85 4.33 -18.93
CA ALA A 12 3.06 3.15 -19.77
C ALA A 12 1.97 2.07 -19.58
N THR A 13 1.18 2.13 -18.50
CA THR A 13 0.07 1.21 -18.24
C THR A 13 -1.14 2.05 -17.80
N LEU A 14 -2.12 2.21 -18.68
CA LEU A 14 -3.44 2.80 -18.40
C LEU A 14 -4.48 1.74 -18.02
N ASP A 15 -4.15 0.46 -18.20
CA ASP A 15 -5.05 -0.64 -17.92
C ASP A 15 -4.81 -1.21 -16.52
N THR A 16 -5.87 -1.30 -15.74
CA THR A 16 -5.86 -2.02 -14.46
C THR A 16 -5.64 -3.51 -14.71
N THR A 17 -4.76 -4.13 -13.94
CA THR A 17 -4.52 -5.56 -14.03
C THR A 17 -5.15 -6.27 -12.84
N VAL A 18 -6.21 -7.02 -13.09
CA VAL A 18 -6.87 -7.87 -12.08
C VAL A 18 -6.20 -9.25 -12.07
N ARG A 19 -5.75 -9.71 -10.90
CA ARG A 19 -5.13 -11.01 -10.71
C ARG A 19 -5.81 -11.76 -9.60
N LYS A 20 -6.09 -13.04 -9.83
CA LYS A 20 -6.49 -13.95 -8.75
C LYS A 20 -5.26 -14.28 -7.91
N VAL A 21 -5.33 -13.97 -6.64
CA VAL A 21 -4.31 -14.28 -5.62
C VAL A 21 -4.91 -15.30 -4.65
N VAL A 22 -4.08 -16.22 -4.18
CA VAL A 22 -4.45 -17.16 -3.12
C VAL A 22 -3.39 -17.04 -2.02
N ILE A 23 -3.83 -16.68 -0.83
CA ILE A 23 -3.00 -16.70 0.37
C ILE A 23 -3.55 -17.82 1.25
N GLU A 24 -2.68 -18.78 1.58
CA GLU A 24 -3.09 -20.05 2.18
C GLU A 24 -4.17 -20.73 1.31
N ASN A 25 -5.40 -20.78 1.76
CA ASN A 25 -6.54 -21.33 1.00
C ASN A 25 -7.59 -20.26 0.63
N MET A 26 -7.33 -18.97 0.94
CA MET A 26 -8.23 -17.87 0.66
C MET A 26 -7.97 -17.26 -0.72
N PRO A 27 -8.86 -17.45 -1.69
CA PRO A 27 -8.78 -16.78 -2.98
C PRO A 27 -9.42 -15.39 -2.92
N PHE A 28 -8.78 -14.40 -3.53
CA PHE A 28 -9.34 -13.08 -3.74
C PHE A 28 -8.78 -12.45 -5.03
N LEU A 29 -9.39 -11.39 -5.48
CA LEU A 29 -8.92 -10.61 -6.62
C LEU A 29 -8.06 -9.44 -6.10
N LEU A 30 -6.88 -9.29 -6.67
CA LEU A 30 -6.00 -8.16 -6.43
C LEU A 30 -5.90 -7.35 -7.72
N THR A 31 -6.33 -6.11 -7.66
CA THR A 31 -6.22 -5.17 -8.77
C THR A 31 -5.04 -4.26 -8.56
N ASP A 32 -4.09 -4.27 -9.51
CA ASP A 32 -3.02 -3.30 -9.57
C ASP A 32 -3.50 -2.07 -10.34
N THR A 33 -3.36 -0.91 -9.72
CA THR A 33 -3.80 0.36 -10.27
C THR A 33 -2.61 1.22 -10.68
N VAL A 34 -2.83 2.20 -11.53
CA VAL A 34 -1.81 3.21 -11.84
C VAL A 34 -1.51 4.04 -10.59
N GLY A 35 -0.23 4.40 -10.41
CA GLY A 35 0.19 5.24 -9.29
C GLY A 35 -0.49 6.61 -9.31
N PHE A 36 -0.92 7.10 -8.15
CA PHE A 36 -1.45 8.45 -8.03
C PHE A 36 -0.34 9.47 -8.29
N ILE A 37 -0.57 10.36 -9.24
CA ILE A 37 0.36 11.42 -9.63
C ILE A 37 -0.17 12.75 -9.13
N ARG A 38 0.72 13.54 -8.56
CA ARG A 38 0.46 14.82 -7.87
C ARG A 38 -0.32 15.87 -8.69
N LYS A 39 -0.35 15.74 -10.02
CA LYS A 39 -1.16 16.57 -10.94
C LYS A 39 -1.62 15.68 -12.09
N LEU A 40 -2.83 15.16 -11.97
CA LEU A 40 -3.51 14.52 -13.09
C LEU A 40 -3.79 15.58 -14.16
N PRO A 41 -3.21 15.48 -15.37
CA PRO A 41 -3.63 16.31 -16.47
C PRO A 41 -5.11 16.05 -16.75
N THR A 42 -5.91 17.09 -16.90
CA THR A 42 -7.35 17.00 -17.15
C THR A 42 -7.71 16.13 -18.37
N GLN A 43 -6.78 15.97 -19.30
CA GLN A 43 -6.90 15.12 -20.48
C GLN A 43 -6.85 13.61 -20.18
N LEU A 44 -6.38 13.21 -18.99
CA LEU A 44 -6.26 11.81 -18.56
C LEU A 44 -7.39 11.36 -17.62
N ILE A 45 -8.33 12.25 -17.29
CA ILE A 45 -9.45 11.95 -16.38
C ILE A 45 -10.30 10.79 -16.91
N ASP A 46 -10.54 10.70 -18.22
CA ASP A 46 -11.36 9.63 -18.79
C ASP A 46 -10.67 8.26 -18.73
N SER A 47 -9.35 8.22 -18.91
CA SER A 47 -8.57 6.99 -18.72
C SER A 47 -8.47 6.58 -17.25
N PHE A 48 -8.56 7.55 -16.34
CA PHE A 48 -8.59 7.32 -14.89
C PHE A 48 -9.95 6.81 -14.39
N LYS A 49 -11.03 7.05 -15.13
CA LYS A 49 -12.38 6.59 -14.74
C LYS A 49 -12.46 5.07 -14.56
N SER A 50 -11.80 4.28 -15.41
CA SER A 50 -11.77 2.83 -15.25
C SER A 50 -11.04 2.42 -13.97
N THR A 51 -9.92 3.03 -13.66
CA THR A 51 -9.18 2.82 -12.41
C THR A 51 -9.98 3.24 -11.18
N LEU A 52 -10.71 4.36 -11.27
CA LEU A 52 -11.58 4.84 -10.19
C LEU A 52 -12.76 3.89 -9.94
N THR A 53 -13.30 3.26 -10.97
CA THR A 53 -14.36 2.25 -10.84
C THR A 53 -13.87 1.05 -10.02
N GLU A 54 -12.67 0.52 -10.30
CA GLU A 54 -12.08 -0.56 -9.54
C GLU A 54 -11.93 -0.21 -8.05
N ILE A 55 -11.53 1.02 -7.74
CA ILE A 55 -11.42 1.50 -6.36
C ILE A 55 -12.81 1.55 -5.69
N THR A 56 -13.84 2.03 -6.40
CA THR A 56 -15.18 2.11 -5.84
C THR A 56 -15.84 0.74 -5.65
N GLU A 57 -15.45 -0.27 -6.41
CA GLU A 57 -15.95 -1.65 -6.29
C GLU A 57 -15.16 -2.50 -5.29
N ALA A 58 -13.92 -2.12 -4.96
CA ALA A 58 -13.08 -2.86 -4.04
C ALA A 58 -13.69 -2.95 -2.63
N ASP A 59 -13.55 -4.10 -1.99
CA ASP A 59 -13.95 -4.32 -0.59
C ASP A 59 -12.90 -3.82 0.40
N LEU A 60 -11.63 -3.78 -0.03
CA LEU A 60 -10.47 -3.40 0.77
C LEU A 60 -9.47 -2.65 -0.11
N LEU A 61 -8.95 -1.55 0.37
CA LEU A 61 -7.91 -0.79 -0.29
C LEU A 61 -6.55 -1.08 0.37
N ILE A 62 -5.52 -1.14 -0.46
CA ILE A 62 -4.13 -1.20 0.01
C ILE A 62 -3.42 0.05 -0.49
N HIS A 63 -3.16 0.99 0.41
CA HIS A 63 -2.44 2.20 0.09
C HIS A 63 -0.94 1.99 0.32
N VAL A 64 -0.19 1.86 -0.77
CA VAL A 64 1.27 1.66 -0.72
C VAL A 64 1.97 3.02 -0.81
N ILE A 65 2.80 3.30 0.21
CA ILE A 65 3.47 4.59 0.39
C ILE A 65 4.99 4.37 0.37
N ASP A 66 5.70 5.17 -0.40
CA ASP A 66 7.16 5.25 -0.35
C ASP A 66 7.58 6.12 0.84
N ILE A 67 7.95 5.49 1.98
CA ILE A 67 8.31 6.20 3.20
C ILE A 67 9.67 6.92 3.10
N SER A 68 10.49 6.54 2.12
CA SER A 68 11.77 7.20 1.87
C SER A 68 11.63 8.56 1.15
N HIS A 69 10.42 8.85 0.64
CA HIS A 69 10.16 10.13 -0.01
C HIS A 69 9.90 11.23 1.03
N PRO A 70 10.58 12.39 0.98
CA PRO A 70 10.45 13.44 2.01
C PRO A 70 9.02 14.00 2.15
N ASN A 71 8.24 13.96 1.08
CA ASN A 71 6.86 14.46 1.06
C ASN A 71 5.82 13.33 1.09
N TYR A 72 6.11 12.19 1.72
CA TYR A 72 5.19 11.05 1.74
C TYR A 72 3.84 11.39 2.42
N GLU A 73 3.82 12.29 3.39
CA GLU A 73 2.58 12.73 4.05
C GLU A 73 1.69 13.51 3.08
N ASP A 74 2.23 14.44 2.30
CA ASP A 74 1.48 15.16 1.26
C ASP A 74 0.89 14.20 0.21
N HIS A 75 1.58 13.09 -0.08
CA HIS A 75 1.08 12.06 -1.00
C HIS A 75 -0.12 11.32 -0.39
N ILE A 76 -0.07 11.00 0.90
CA ILE A 76 -1.19 10.39 1.62
C ILE A 76 -2.41 11.31 1.59
N ASP A 77 -2.22 12.59 1.92
CA ASP A 77 -3.31 13.56 1.95
C ASP A 77 -3.94 13.78 0.57
N SER A 78 -3.11 13.79 -0.48
CA SER A 78 -3.58 13.87 -1.86
C SER A 78 -4.45 12.67 -2.26
N VAL A 79 -4.02 11.46 -1.90
CA VAL A 79 -4.80 10.23 -2.17
C VAL A 79 -6.10 10.23 -1.38
N ASN A 80 -6.06 10.60 -0.09
CA ASN A 80 -7.27 10.69 0.74
C ASN A 80 -8.29 11.70 0.18
N THR A 81 -7.81 12.82 -0.33
CA THR A 81 -8.68 13.81 -0.99
C THR A 81 -9.40 13.20 -2.19
N ILE A 82 -8.68 12.51 -3.07
CA ILE A 82 -9.26 11.85 -4.24
C ILE A 82 -10.23 10.73 -3.83
N LEU A 83 -9.87 9.90 -2.84
CA LEU A 83 -10.76 8.85 -2.33
C LEU A 83 -12.08 9.43 -1.81
N ASN A 84 -12.04 10.57 -1.12
CA ASN A 84 -13.23 11.27 -0.65
C ASN A 84 -14.07 11.81 -1.83
N GLU A 85 -13.43 12.41 -2.83
CA GLU A 85 -14.11 12.93 -4.03
C GLU A 85 -14.88 11.86 -4.80
N ILE A 86 -14.34 10.62 -4.86
CA ILE A 86 -15.00 9.49 -5.52
C ILE A 86 -15.92 8.68 -4.58
N GLY A 87 -16.16 9.16 -3.36
CA GLY A 87 -17.02 8.49 -2.38
C GLY A 87 -16.45 7.20 -1.78
N SER A 88 -15.13 7.02 -1.83
CA SER A 88 -14.44 5.82 -1.31
C SER A 88 -13.59 6.09 -0.05
N GLY A 89 -13.70 7.28 0.55
CA GLY A 89 -12.90 7.67 1.72
C GLY A 89 -13.14 6.83 2.97
N GLU A 90 -14.35 6.27 3.12
CA GLU A 90 -14.73 5.42 4.25
C GLU A 90 -14.42 3.93 4.06
N LYS A 91 -13.82 3.55 2.92
CA LYS A 91 -13.49 2.14 2.67
C LYS A 91 -12.41 1.63 3.62
N PRO A 92 -12.50 0.36 4.05
CA PRO A 92 -11.42 -0.27 4.78
C PRO A 92 -10.11 -0.14 4.01
N THR A 93 -9.11 0.47 4.64
CA THR A 93 -7.82 0.74 3.99
C THR A 93 -6.67 0.26 4.87
N ILE A 94 -5.76 -0.50 4.27
CA ILE A 94 -4.49 -0.91 4.86
C ILE A 94 -3.40 0.04 4.35
N MET A 95 -2.66 0.65 5.27
CA MET A 95 -1.52 1.51 4.95
C MET A 95 -0.24 0.67 4.90
N VAL A 96 0.45 0.64 3.77
CA VAL A 96 1.71 -0.10 3.60
C VAL A 96 2.84 0.88 3.33
N PHE A 97 3.63 1.16 4.34
CA PHE A 97 4.83 2.00 4.25
C PHE A 97 6.00 1.16 3.74
N ASN A 98 6.28 1.30 2.45
CA ASN A 98 7.31 0.55 1.75
C ASN A 98 8.63 1.32 1.70
N LYS A 99 9.71 0.62 1.37
CA LYS A 99 11.09 1.11 1.27
C LYS A 99 11.68 1.54 2.61
N THR A 100 11.34 0.83 3.69
CA THR A 100 11.94 1.06 5.01
C THR A 100 13.46 0.91 5.01
N ASP A 101 14.01 0.13 4.08
CA ASP A 101 15.44 -0.01 3.82
C ASP A 101 16.12 1.26 3.29
N LYS A 102 15.35 2.22 2.79
CA LYS A 102 15.82 3.50 2.27
C LYS A 102 15.42 4.69 3.12
N TYR A 103 14.72 4.45 4.22
CA TYR A 103 14.30 5.52 5.10
C TYR A 103 15.52 6.10 5.83
N VAL A 104 15.80 7.36 5.57
CA VAL A 104 16.85 8.15 6.26
C VAL A 104 16.15 9.31 6.96
N ASN A 105 16.46 9.52 8.21
CA ASN A 105 15.94 10.65 8.94
C ASN A 105 16.76 11.90 8.60
N ASP A 106 16.27 12.76 7.70
CA ASP A 106 16.95 13.98 7.27
C ASP A 106 17.18 15.02 8.41
N LYS A 107 16.70 14.74 9.63
CA LYS A 107 16.76 15.72 10.72
C LYS A 107 18.08 15.74 11.49
N GLU A 108 18.98 14.79 11.26
CA GLU A 108 20.26 14.78 11.97
C GLU A 108 21.41 14.26 11.11
N THR A 109 22.22 15.19 10.62
CA THR A 109 23.61 14.93 10.23
C THR A 109 24.42 14.65 11.50
N ILE A 110 24.39 13.44 12.02
CA ILE A 110 25.19 13.06 13.17
C ILE A 110 26.44 12.33 12.66
N THR A 111 27.59 12.89 13.01
CA THR A 111 28.93 12.44 12.64
C THR A 111 29.53 11.56 13.74
N ASP A 112 28.86 10.52 14.21
CA ASP A 112 29.44 9.61 15.21
C ASP A 112 29.09 8.12 14.98
N VAL A 113 30.03 7.27 15.34
CA VAL A 113 30.21 5.85 14.98
C VAL A 113 29.17 4.89 15.62
N ASN A 114 28.11 5.41 16.28
CA ASN A 114 27.02 4.65 16.90
C ASN A 114 25.68 4.77 16.14
N ASP A 115 25.72 5.13 14.85
CA ASP A 115 24.54 5.52 14.07
C ASP A 115 23.50 4.41 13.85
N LEU A 116 23.88 3.14 13.84
CA LEU A 116 22.94 2.03 13.58
C LEU A 116 21.85 1.91 14.65
N ASP A 117 22.17 2.13 15.92
CA ASP A 117 21.20 2.10 17.02
C ASP A 117 20.25 3.32 17.00
N PHE A 118 20.72 4.43 16.43
CA PHE A 118 19.94 5.67 16.37
C PHE A 118 18.95 5.68 15.21
N GLU A 119 19.34 5.21 14.04
CA GLU A 119 18.46 5.05 12.88
C GLU A 119 17.28 4.11 13.21
N ASP A 120 17.55 3.00 13.90
CA ASP A 120 16.53 2.04 14.30
C ASP A 120 15.56 2.66 15.34
N LYS A 121 16.05 3.46 16.28
CA LYS A 121 15.20 4.21 17.21
C LYS A 121 14.30 5.24 16.52
N SER A 122 14.83 5.97 15.54
CA SER A 122 14.08 6.97 14.76
C SER A 122 12.96 6.31 13.96
N LEU A 123 13.26 5.23 13.24
CA LEU A 123 12.26 4.47 12.49
C LEU A 123 11.20 3.86 13.42
N ASN A 124 11.59 3.35 14.58
CA ASN A 124 10.65 2.76 15.55
C ASN A 124 9.72 3.82 16.16
N THR A 125 10.22 5.03 16.41
CA THR A 125 9.40 6.16 16.88
C THR A 125 8.38 6.56 15.81
N LEU A 126 8.81 6.66 14.55
CA LEU A 126 7.92 6.95 13.43
C LEU A 126 6.86 5.87 13.24
N LYS A 127 7.26 4.58 13.27
CA LYS A 127 6.33 3.45 13.21
C LYS A 127 5.25 3.55 14.29
N SER A 128 5.65 3.83 15.52
CA SER A 128 4.72 3.96 16.65
C SER A 128 3.73 5.10 16.46
N SER A 129 4.18 6.24 15.94
CA SER A 129 3.35 7.39 15.63
C SER A 129 2.34 7.10 14.52
N LEU A 130 2.80 6.56 13.40
CA LEU A 130 1.95 6.23 12.25
C LEU A 130 0.98 5.09 12.56
N PHE A 131 1.42 4.08 13.30
CA PHE A 131 0.58 2.99 13.75
C PHE A 131 -0.60 3.48 14.61
N LYS A 132 -0.33 4.45 15.50
CA LYS A 132 -1.37 5.09 16.30
C LYS A 132 -2.29 5.97 15.44
N LYS A 133 -1.72 6.74 14.49
CA LYS A 133 -2.48 7.63 13.58
C LYS A 133 -3.47 6.84 12.71
N TYR A 134 -3.09 5.66 12.25
CA TYR A 134 -3.89 4.83 11.32
C TYR A 134 -4.58 3.61 11.98
N ASN A 135 -4.90 3.72 13.26
CA ASN A 135 -5.66 2.69 13.99
C ASN A 135 -5.10 1.27 13.85
N GLN A 136 -3.77 1.12 13.96
CA GLN A 136 -3.09 -0.17 13.87
C GLN A 136 -3.13 -0.88 12.50
N LYS A 137 -3.70 -0.28 11.48
CA LYS A 137 -3.70 -0.81 10.11
C LYS A 137 -2.54 -0.27 9.26
N ALA A 138 -1.35 -0.13 9.86
CA ALA A 138 -0.15 0.36 9.24
C ALA A 138 0.95 -0.72 9.26
N TYR A 139 1.46 -1.08 8.09
CA TYR A 139 2.51 -2.08 7.91
C TYR A 139 3.75 -1.43 7.33
N PHE A 140 4.90 -1.76 7.87
CA PHE A 140 6.19 -1.19 7.49
C PHE A 140 7.05 -2.27 6.89
N ILE A 141 7.35 -2.18 5.60
CA ILE A 141 8.03 -3.22 4.87
C ILE A 141 9.16 -2.67 4.01
N SER A 142 10.12 -3.53 3.72
CA SER A 142 10.89 -3.45 2.48
C SER A 142 10.41 -4.54 1.54
N ALA A 143 9.93 -4.17 0.36
CA ALA A 143 9.51 -5.14 -0.66
C ALA A 143 10.66 -6.05 -1.12
N LEU A 144 11.91 -5.70 -0.81
CA LEU A 144 13.10 -6.53 -1.05
C LEU A 144 13.28 -7.60 0.03
N SER A 145 12.68 -7.40 1.22
CA SER A 145 12.73 -8.34 2.34
C SER A 145 11.67 -9.43 2.20
N LYS A 146 12.10 -10.68 2.00
CA LYS A 146 11.18 -11.83 1.94
C LYS A 146 10.41 -12.02 3.26
N LYS A 147 11.00 -11.63 4.40
CA LYS A 147 10.37 -11.69 5.72
C LYS A 147 9.20 -10.73 5.78
N ASP A 148 9.42 -9.45 5.47
CA ASP A 148 8.39 -8.40 5.55
C ASP A 148 7.22 -8.69 4.60
N VAL A 149 7.53 -9.15 3.38
CA VAL A 149 6.48 -9.57 2.42
C VAL A 149 5.66 -10.74 2.95
N ARG A 150 6.27 -11.68 3.68
CA ARG A 150 5.54 -12.80 4.29
C ARG A 150 4.62 -12.30 5.41
N GLU A 151 5.12 -11.43 6.27
CA GLU A 151 4.33 -10.84 7.36
C GLU A 151 3.15 -10.02 6.82
N LEU A 152 3.38 -9.23 5.76
CA LEU A 152 2.30 -8.52 5.07
C LEU A 152 1.25 -9.49 4.50
N LYS A 153 1.66 -10.60 3.87
CA LYS A 153 0.71 -11.61 3.36
C LYS A 153 -0.15 -12.21 4.45
N THR A 154 0.44 -12.51 5.62
CA THR A 154 -0.30 -13.02 6.78
C THR A 154 -1.32 -12.00 7.27
N SER A 155 -0.94 -10.74 7.32
CA SER A 155 -1.85 -9.66 7.70
C SER A 155 -2.98 -9.44 6.69
N LEU A 156 -2.66 -9.49 5.39
CA LEU A 156 -3.67 -9.43 4.33
C LEU A 156 -4.66 -10.60 4.40
N TYR A 157 -4.18 -11.80 4.69
CA TYR A 157 -5.06 -12.94 4.90
C TYR A 157 -6.09 -12.66 6.00
N LYS A 158 -5.66 -12.13 7.14
CA LYS A 158 -6.54 -11.81 8.27
C LYS A 158 -7.62 -10.79 7.87
N GLU A 159 -7.24 -9.71 7.21
CA GLU A 159 -8.19 -8.67 6.79
C GLU A 159 -9.17 -9.19 5.73
N VAL A 160 -8.70 -9.92 4.72
CA VAL A 160 -9.56 -10.51 3.68
C VAL A 160 -10.49 -11.56 4.29
N ARG A 161 -9.98 -12.37 5.23
CA ARG A 161 -10.78 -13.36 5.96
C ARG A 161 -11.93 -12.70 6.71
N GLU A 162 -11.68 -11.64 7.45
CA GLU A 162 -12.72 -10.91 8.19
C GLU A 162 -13.84 -10.41 7.26
N ILE A 163 -13.48 -9.86 6.12
CA ILE A 163 -14.45 -9.43 5.11
C ILE A 163 -15.23 -10.64 4.58
N HIS A 164 -14.52 -11.73 4.27
CA HIS A 164 -15.13 -12.92 3.72
C HIS A 164 -16.13 -13.59 4.69
N ILE A 165 -15.73 -13.81 5.94
CA ILE A 165 -16.61 -14.45 6.94
C ILE A 165 -17.82 -13.58 7.30
N THR A 166 -17.67 -12.26 7.24
CA THR A 166 -18.79 -11.34 7.43
C THR A 166 -19.80 -11.47 6.30
N ARG A 167 -19.31 -11.60 5.04
CA ARG A 167 -20.18 -11.77 3.86
C ARG A 167 -20.74 -13.19 3.74
N PHE A 168 -19.97 -14.20 4.13
CA PHE A 168 -20.30 -15.62 3.99
C PHE A 168 -20.09 -16.39 5.32
N PRO A 169 -20.91 -16.14 6.35
CA PRO A 169 -20.67 -16.68 7.69
C PRO A 169 -20.69 -18.20 7.77
N TYR A 170 -21.41 -18.88 6.84
CA TYR A 170 -21.48 -20.33 6.81
C TYR A 170 -20.21 -21.03 6.28
N ASN A 171 -19.29 -20.27 5.68
CA ASN A 171 -18.04 -20.78 5.10
C ASN A 171 -16.81 -20.51 5.98
N ALA A 172 -16.99 -19.93 7.17
CA ALA A 172 -15.89 -19.55 8.07
C ALA A 172 -14.95 -20.72 8.40
N PHE A 173 -15.46 -21.94 8.50
CA PHE A 173 -14.67 -23.15 8.79
C PHE A 173 -13.65 -23.52 7.71
N LEU A 174 -13.84 -23.04 6.47
CA LEU A 174 -12.91 -23.28 5.36
C LEU A 174 -11.64 -22.43 5.49
N TYR A 175 -11.68 -21.38 6.28
CA TYR A 175 -10.62 -20.41 6.39
C TYR A 175 -10.22 -20.23 7.86
N PRO A 176 -9.33 -21.08 8.40
CA PRO A 176 -8.93 -21.05 9.79
C PRO A 176 -8.15 -19.78 10.12
N ASP A 177 -8.12 -19.42 11.42
CA ASP A 177 -7.24 -18.36 11.89
C ASP A 177 -5.78 -18.82 11.75
N ILE A 178 -4.95 -17.97 11.20
CA ILE A 178 -3.50 -18.16 11.16
C ILE A 178 -2.91 -17.43 12.37
N ILE A 179 -2.26 -18.20 13.25
CA ILE A 179 -1.57 -17.71 14.45
C ILE A 179 -0.25 -17.06 14.06
#